data_ce22c1e414652e809c8cd51cfd41bb20
#
_entry.id   ce22c1e414652e809c8cd51cfd41bb20
#
_cell.length_a   1.000
_cell.length_b   1.000
_cell.length_c   1.000
_cell.angle_alpha   90.00
_cell.angle_beta   90.00
_cell.angle_gamma   90.00
#
_symmetry.space_group_name_H-M   'P 1'
#
loop_
_entity.id
_entity.type
_entity.pdbx_description
1 polymer ?
#
loop_
_entity_poly.entity_id
_entity_poly.type
_entity_poly.pdbx_seq_one_letter_code
_entity_poly.pdbx_strand_id
1 'polypeptide(L)'
;MPFHFNFWLLSRTFVAQPRWELTQKMARILLLNGPNLNLLGTREPALYGNATLPEIESKLSAQCGALGHELIAAQSNAEHELIAKIHAAKRDAIGFVIINPGAFTHTSIALRDAFLAVGVPFIEIHLSNVFAREAFRHHSYLSDIAVGCIYGLGPIGYELALQAAVARLKKT
;
A
#
# COMPACT_ATOMS: atom_id res chain seq x y z
N MET A 1 14.73 -4.20 -68.35
CA MET A 1 14.90 -5.01 -67.10
C MET A 1 14.04 -4.37 -66.03
N PRO A 2 12.94 -4.99 -65.58
CA PRO A 2 12.11 -4.41 -64.48
C PRO A 2 12.57 -4.95 -63.14
N PHE A 3 12.78 -4.04 -62.21
CA PHE A 3 13.05 -4.32 -60.81
C PHE A 3 11.80 -4.81 -60.10
N HIS A 4 11.84 -6.05 -59.54
CA HIS A 4 10.80 -6.59 -58.69
C HIS A 4 11.05 -6.14 -57.24
N PHE A 5 10.16 -5.30 -56.71
CA PHE A 5 10.10 -4.96 -55.29
C PHE A 5 9.29 -6.06 -54.60
N ASN A 6 9.94 -6.90 -53.81
CA ASN A 6 9.30 -7.84 -52.93
C ASN A 6 8.81 -7.12 -51.66
N PHE A 7 7.49 -6.93 -51.56
CA PHE A 7 6.83 -6.49 -50.35
C PHE A 7 6.74 -7.66 -49.38
N TRP A 8 7.62 -7.71 -48.36
CA TRP A 8 7.45 -8.58 -47.21
C TRP A 8 6.34 -8.03 -46.35
N LEU A 9 5.14 -8.60 -46.42
CA LEU A 9 4.06 -8.47 -45.45
C LEU A 9 4.53 -9.14 -44.16
N LEU A 10 4.92 -8.33 -43.16
CA LEU A 10 5.07 -8.76 -41.78
C LEU A 10 3.65 -9.02 -41.23
N SER A 11 3.20 -10.27 -41.32
CA SER A 11 2.03 -10.74 -40.59
C SER A 11 2.35 -10.64 -39.09
N ARG A 12 1.84 -9.60 -38.42
CA ARG A 12 1.76 -9.57 -36.95
C ARG A 12 0.85 -10.72 -36.53
N THR A 13 1.45 -11.84 -36.16
CA THR A 13 0.74 -12.89 -35.42
C THR A 13 0.24 -12.29 -34.11
N PHE A 14 -1.05 -12.08 -34.03
CA PHE A 14 -1.76 -11.70 -32.82
C PHE A 14 -1.67 -12.93 -31.89
N VAL A 15 -0.66 -12.96 -31.02
CA VAL A 15 -0.58 -13.97 -29.97
C VAL A 15 -1.70 -13.64 -28.99
N ALA A 16 -2.79 -14.38 -29.07
CA ALA A 16 -3.87 -14.27 -28.11
C ALA A 16 -3.30 -14.54 -26.71
N GLN A 17 -3.42 -13.59 -25.82
CA GLN A 17 -3.06 -13.75 -24.42
C GLN A 17 -3.84 -14.95 -23.84
N PRO A 18 -3.18 -15.85 -23.12
CA PRO A 18 -3.85 -17.04 -22.60
C PRO A 18 -4.98 -16.63 -21.63
N ARG A 19 -6.14 -17.27 -21.79
CA ARG A 19 -7.42 -16.94 -21.12
C ARG A 19 -7.37 -16.96 -19.59
N TRP A 20 -6.33 -17.50 -18.98
CA TRP A 20 -6.08 -17.51 -17.53
C TRP A 20 -5.57 -16.17 -16.98
N GLU A 21 -5.06 -15.26 -17.84
CA GLU A 21 -4.66 -13.91 -17.41
C GLU A 21 -5.85 -12.96 -17.18
N LEU A 22 -7.07 -13.36 -17.57
CA LEU A 22 -8.25 -12.49 -17.61
C LEU A 22 -9.15 -12.54 -16.35
N THR A 23 -8.74 -13.22 -15.27
CA THR A 23 -9.62 -13.39 -14.08
C THR A 23 -8.99 -12.94 -12.76
N GLN A 24 -8.08 -11.97 -12.76
CA GLN A 24 -7.71 -11.38 -11.49
C GLN A 24 -8.88 -10.56 -10.97
N LYS A 25 -9.59 -11.09 -9.95
CA LYS A 25 -10.69 -10.38 -9.30
C LYS A 25 -10.18 -9.04 -8.76
N MET A 26 -10.83 -7.96 -9.17
CA MET A 26 -10.55 -6.63 -8.62
C MET A 26 -10.69 -6.67 -7.10
N ALA A 27 -9.67 -6.27 -6.39
CA ALA A 27 -9.68 -6.16 -4.93
C ALA A 27 -9.58 -4.69 -4.53
N ARG A 28 -10.11 -4.37 -3.35
CA ARG A 28 -10.00 -3.06 -2.72
C ARG A 28 -8.91 -3.10 -1.67
N ILE A 29 -7.96 -2.17 -1.75
CA ILE A 29 -6.84 -2.02 -0.82
C ILE A 29 -7.06 -0.73 -0.04
N LEU A 30 -7.04 -0.80 1.29
CA LEU A 30 -7.17 0.36 2.16
C LEU A 30 -5.77 0.84 2.58
N LEU A 31 -5.45 2.09 2.27
CA LEU A 31 -4.28 2.79 2.78
C LEU A 31 -4.69 3.64 3.98
N LEU A 32 -4.15 3.32 5.15
CA LEU A 32 -4.37 4.08 6.38
C LEU A 32 -3.10 4.84 6.79
N ASN A 33 -3.25 6.12 7.02
CA ASN A 33 -2.18 7.00 7.47
C ASN A 33 -2.53 7.59 8.84
N GLY A 34 -1.66 7.39 9.81
CA GLY A 34 -1.81 7.84 11.19
C GLY A 34 -1.41 9.30 11.41
N PRO A 35 -1.19 9.69 12.68
CA PRO A 35 -1.00 11.08 13.07
C PRO A 35 0.24 11.71 12.46
N ASN A 36 0.10 13.01 12.15
CA ASN A 36 1.13 13.89 11.58
C ASN A 36 1.57 13.57 10.14
N LEU A 37 1.03 12.52 9.50
CA LEU A 37 1.36 12.22 8.10
C LEU A 37 0.75 13.23 7.12
N ASN A 38 -0.30 13.94 7.53
CA ASN A 38 -0.82 15.10 6.81
C ASN A 38 0.18 16.27 6.68
N LEU A 39 1.27 16.25 7.47
CA LEU A 39 2.32 17.27 7.45
C LEU A 39 3.57 16.85 6.65
N LEU A 40 3.51 15.70 5.94
CA LEU A 40 4.61 15.29 5.05
C LEU A 40 4.90 16.35 4.00
N GLY A 41 6.19 16.49 3.66
CA GLY A 41 6.69 17.52 2.74
C GLY A 41 7.01 18.86 3.42
N THR A 42 6.39 19.17 4.57
CA THR A 42 6.68 20.38 5.37
C THR A 42 7.39 20.08 6.67
N ARG A 43 7.26 18.87 7.21
CA ARG A 43 7.85 18.43 8.47
C ARG A 43 9.11 17.62 8.23
N GLU A 44 10.21 18.01 8.88
CA GLU A 44 11.48 17.25 8.94
C GLU A 44 11.92 16.67 7.57
N PRO A 45 12.16 17.51 6.53
CA PRO A 45 12.47 17.01 5.18
C PRO A 45 13.71 16.11 5.12
N ALA A 46 14.67 16.33 6.02
CA ALA A 46 15.87 15.50 6.13
C ALA A 46 15.57 14.05 6.54
N LEU A 47 14.45 13.81 7.26
CA LEU A 47 14.06 12.49 7.75
C LEU A 47 13.00 11.82 6.86
N TYR A 48 12.04 12.60 6.35
CA TYR A 48 10.87 12.08 5.63
C TYR A 48 10.87 12.39 4.13
N GLY A 49 11.81 13.22 3.65
CA GLY A 49 11.84 13.71 2.26
C GLY A 49 10.84 14.85 2.02
N ASN A 50 10.77 15.29 0.76
CA ASN A 50 9.93 16.42 0.33
C ASN A 50 8.56 15.98 -0.22
N ALA A 51 8.31 14.67 -0.37
CA ALA A 51 7.04 14.19 -0.90
C ALA A 51 5.90 14.44 0.09
N THR A 52 4.84 15.03 -0.38
CA THR A 52 3.61 15.25 0.40
C THR A 52 2.75 13.98 0.43
N LEU A 53 1.88 13.85 1.45
CA LEU A 53 0.96 12.71 1.52
C LEU A 53 0.03 12.61 0.30
N PRO A 54 -0.59 13.71 -0.19
CA PRO A 54 -1.41 13.64 -1.41
C PRO A 54 -0.66 13.15 -2.65
N GLU A 55 0.62 13.52 -2.82
CA GLU A 55 1.43 13.02 -3.93
C GLU A 55 1.68 11.52 -3.83
N ILE A 56 1.98 11.02 -2.62
CA ILE A 56 2.14 9.58 -2.35
C ILE A 56 0.84 8.84 -2.66
N GLU A 57 -0.29 9.31 -2.14
CA GLU A 57 -1.60 8.70 -2.34
C GLU A 57 -2.02 8.68 -3.81
N SER A 58 -1.82 9.78 -4.53
CA SER A 58 -2.11 9.89 -5.97
C SER A 58 -1.29 8.90 -6.78
N LYS A 59 0.03 8.82 -6.52
CA LYS A 59 0.92 7.87 -7.19
C LYS A 59 0.52 6.42 -6.94
N LEU A 60 0.22 6.08 -5.68
CA LEU A 60 -0.22 4.73 -5.32
C LEU A 60 -1.57 4.36 -5.93
N SER A 61 -2.51 5.30 -5.98
CA SER A 61 -3.81 5.09 -6.61
C SER A 61 -3.66 4.77 -8.10
N ALA A 62 -2.80 5.52 -8.81
CA ALA A 62 -2.51 5.26 -10.22
C ALA A 62 -1.85 3.88 -10.43
N GLN A 63 -0.88 3.51 -9.59
CA GLN A 63 -0.21 2.21 -9.64
C GLN A 63 -1.19 1.06 -9.33
N CYS A 64 -2.03 1.22 -8.31
CA CYS A 64 -3.03 0.24 -7.91
C CYS A 64 -4.05 -0.01 -9.04
N GLY A 65 -4.53 1.07 -9.67
CA GLY A 65 -5.42 1.00 -10.83
C GLY A 65 -4.79 0.29 -12.03
N ALA A 66 -3.50 0.58 -12.32
CA ALA A 66 -2.76 -0.10 -13.38
C ALA A 66 -2.59 -1.62 -13.13
N LEU A 67 -2.63 -2.05 -11.86
CA LEU A 67 -2.59 -3.45 -11.43
C LEU A 67 -3.99 -4.10 -11.37
N GLY A 68 -5.07 -3.40 -11.76
CA GLY A 68 -6.43 -3.89 -11.77
C GLY A 68 -7.13 -3.91 -10.41
N HIS A 69 -6.67 -3.09 -9.45
CA HIS A 69 -7.22 -2.97 -8.09
C HIS A 69 -7.66 -1.54 -7.79
N GLU A 70 -8.43 -1.35 -6.72
CA GLU A 70 -8.85 -0.04 -6.20
C GLU A 70 -8.09 0.29 -4.91
N LEU A 71 -7.52 1.50 -4.83
CA LEU A 71 -6.94 2.03 -3.59
C LEU A 71 -7.89 3.04 -2.95
N ILE A 72 -8.18 2.84 -1.67
CA ILE A 72 -8.93 3.78 -0.83
C ILE A 72 -7.96 4.31 0.21
N ALA A 73 -7.72 5.63 0.19
CA ALA A 73 -6.82 6.26 1.15
C ALA A 73 -7.59 7.00 2.24
N ALA A 74 -7.07 6.97 3.45
CA ALA A 74 -7.56 7.76 4.57
C ALA A 74 -6.40 8.14 5.50
N GLN A 75 -6.44 9.36 6.02
CA GLN A 75 -5.51 9.86 7.04
C GLN A 75 -6.30 10.39 8.23
N SER A 76 -5.83 10.12 9.45
CA SER A 76 -6.37 10.75 10.65
C SER A 76 -5.32 10.89 11.75
N ASN A 77 -5.44 11.97 12.50
CA ASN A 77 -4.72 12.18 13.76
C ASN A 77 -5.47 11.59 14.96
N ALA A 78 -6.70 11.10 14.76
CA ALA A 78 -7.55 10.53 15.79
C ALA A 78 -7.55 8.99 15.70
N GLU A 79 -7.13 8.33 16.79
CA GLU A 79 -7.05 6.86 16.87
C GLU A 79 -8.38 6.18 16.55
N HIS A 80 -9.49 6.68 17.13
CA HIS A 80 -10.83 6.11 16.95
C HIS A 80 -11.32 6.15 15.50
N GLU A 81 -10.88 7.13 14.70
CA GLU A 81 -11.23 7.20 13.28
C GLU A 81 -10.52 6.11 12.47
N LEU A 82 -9.25 5.82 12.79
CA LEU A 82 -8.53 4.70 12.18
C LEU A 82 -9.15 3.36 12.55
N ILE A 83 -9.53 3.19 13.82
CA ILE A 83 -10.26 2.01 14.30
C ILE A 83 -11.58 1.84 13.54
N ALA A 84 -12.36 2.92 13.37
CA ALA A 84 -13.62 2.89 12.63
C ALA A 84 -13.40 2.46 11.15
N LYS A 85 -12.30 2.88 10.51
CA LYS A 85 -11.94 2.45 9.15
C LYS A 85 -11.58 0.97 9.11
N ILE A 86 -10.84 0.45 10.09
CA ILE A 86 -10.51 -0.98 10.19
C ILE A 86 -11.80 -1.79 10.39
N HIS A 87 -12.69 -1.38 11.29
CA HIS A 87 -13.97 -2.06 11.52
C HIS A 87 -14.84 -2.09 10.25
N ALA A 88 -14.82 -1.03 9.46
CA ALA A 88 -15.56 -0.95 8.21
C ALA A 88 -14.99 -1.85 7.10
N ALA A 89 -13.74 -2.29 7.21
CA ALA A 89 -13.03 -2.99 6.15
C ALA A 89 -13.79 -4.23 5.63
N LYS A 90 -14.42 -5.01 6.51
CA LYS A 90 -15.19 -6.20 6.11
C LYS A 90 -16.46 -5.82 5.34
N ARG A 91 -17.21 -4.82 5.82
CA ARG A 91 -18.41 -4.31 5.14
C ARG A 91 -18.07 -3.71 3.78
N ASP A 92 -16.94 -3.02 3.70
CA ASP A 92 -16.49 -2.29 2.53
C ASP A 92 -15.68 -3.19 1.57
N ALA A 93 -15.67 -4.51 1.81
CA ALA A 93 -15.00 -5.53 1.00
C ALA A 93 -13.49 -5.24 0.77
N ILE A 94 -12.81 -4.71 1.79
CA ILE A 94 -11.35 -4.49 1.76
C ILE A 94 -10.65 -5.85 1.83
N GLY A 95 -9.85 -6.16 0.82
CA GLY A 95 -9.08 -7.39 0.77
C GLY A 95 -7.71 -7.29 1.46
N PHE A 96 -7.16 -6.08 1.60
CA PHE A 96 -5.86 -5.86 2.22
C PHE A 96 -5.74 -4.43 2.77
N VAL A 97 -4.95 -4.25 3.84
CA VAL A 97 -4.66 -2.94 4.41
C VAL A 97 -3.15 -2.66 4.35
N ILE A 98 -2.79 -1.45 3.94
CA ILE A 98 -1.45 -0.89 4.11
C ILE A 98 -1.60 0.20 5.17
N ILE A 99 -0.89 0.09 6.29
CA ILE A 99 -0.99 1.08 7.35
C ILE A 99 0.36 1.69 7.67
N ASN A 100 0.42 3.02 7.64
CA ASN A 100 1.45 3.78 8.34
C ASN A 100 0.82 4.33 9.63
N PRO A 101 0.96 3.65 10.75
CA PRO A 101 0.27 4.03 11.99
C PRO A 101 0.88 5.26 12.65
N GLY A 102 2.04 5.75 12.17
CA GLY A 102 2.78 6.79 12.83
C GLY A 102 3.12 6.42 14.28
N ALA A 103 2.95 7.35 15.22
CA ALA A 103 3.23 7.10 16.63
C ALA A 103 2.29 6.08 17.29
N PHE A 104 1.11 5.84 16.73
CA PHE A 104 0.16 4.88 17.30
C PHE A 104 0.68 3.44 17.31
N THR A 105 1.66 3.10 16.48
CA THR A 105 2.28 1.76 16.57
C THR A 105 2.90 1.48 17.92
N HIS A 106 3.38 2.52 18.61
CA HIS A 106 4.08 2.41 19.90
C HIS A 106 3.11 2.47 21.09
N THR A 107 1.83 2.80 20.89
CA THR A 107 0.90 3.14 21.98
C THR A 107 -0.46 2.48 21.87
N SER A 108 -0.90 2.08 20.66
CA SER A 108 -2.28 1.66 20.44
C SER A 108 -2.47 0.15 20.49
N ILE A 109 -2.88 -0.34 21.65
CA ILE A 109 -3.44 -1.69 21.78
C ILE A 109 -4.81 -1.77 21.07
N ALA A 110 -5.56 -0.67 21.05
CA ALA A 110 -6.88 -0.62 20.43
C ALA A 110 -6.85 -0.82 18.91
N LEU A 111 -5.83 -0.29 18.21
CA LEU A 111 -5.62 -0.59 16.78
C LEU A 111 -5.26 -2.06 16.55
N ARG A 112 -4.43 -2.65 17.43
CA ARG A 112 -4.10 -4.07 17.40
C ARG A 112 -5.37 -4.92 17.49
N ASP A 113 -6.20 -4.64 18.50
CA ASP A 113 -7.43 -5.40 18.74
C ASP A 113 -8.42 -5.24 17.58
N ALA A 114 -8.49 -4.06 16.96
CA ALA A 114 -9.31 -3.83 15.78
C ALA A 114 -8.88 -4.73 14.60
N PHE A 115 -7.58 -4.84 14.31
CA PHE A 115 -7.08 -5.74 13.26
C PHE A 115 -7.36 -7.21 13.58
N LEU A 116 -7.16 -7.64 14.82
CA LEU A 116 -7.45 -9.01 15.25
C LEU A 116 -8.95 -9.34 15.14
N ALA A 117 -9.81 -8.40 15.52
CA ALA A 117 -11.26 -8.58 15.46
C ALA A 117 -11.79 -8.70 14.02
N VAL A 118 -11.24 -7.93 13.09
CA VAL A 118 -11.69 -7.93 11.68
C VAL A 118 -11.01 -9.03 10.86
N GLY A 119 -9.77 -9.38 11.19
CA GLY A 119 -9.00 -10.43 10.52
C GLY A 119 -8.55 -10.06 9.10
N VAL A 120 -8.60 -8.77 8.72
CA VAL A 120 -8.09 -8.31 7.43
C VAL A 120 -6.56 -8.31 7.44
N PRO A 121 -5.89 -8.91 6.44
CA PRO A 121 -4.43 -8.92 6.38
C PRO A 121 -3.89 -7.51 6.14
N PHE A 122 -2.77 -7.18 6.78
CA PHE A 122 -2.15 -5.87 6.62
C PHE A 122 -0.62 -5.90 6.63
N ILE A 123 -0.02 -4.87 6.02
CA ILE A 123 1.39 -4.54 6.12
C ILE A 123 1.53 -3.24 6.89
N GLU A 124 2.42 -3.25 7.89
CA GLU A 124 2.84 -2.03 8.60
C GLU A 124 4.00 -1.38 7.86
N ILE A 125 3.92 -0.06 7.64
CA ILE A 125 5.02 0.70 7.04
C ILE A 125 5.39 1.91 7.88
N HIS A 126 6.68 2.28 7.85
CA HIS A 126 7.20 3.54 8.38
C HIS A 126 8.21 4.13 7.40
N LEU A 127 8.11 5.43 7.13
CA LEU A 127 9.03 6.14 6.25
C LEU A 127 10.46 6.13 6.80
N SER A 128 10.60 6.38 8.12
CA SER A 128 11.89 6.34 8.81
C SER A 128 12.23 4.94 9.32
N ASN A 129 13.52 4.66 9.49
CA ASN A 129 13.95 3.48 10.21
C ASN A 129 13.72 3.69 11.72
N VAL A 130 12.69 3.04 12.25
CA VAL A 130 12.28 3.17 13.67
C VAL A 130 13.39 2.70 14.63
N PHE A 131 14.23 1.76 14.20
CA PHE A 131 15.34 1.23 15.01
C PHE A 131 16.57 2.16 15.06
N ALA A 132 16.64 3.12 14.16
CA ALA A 132 17.67 4.18 14.18
C ALA A 132 17.21 5.41 14.97
N ARG A 133 16.07 5.32 15.66
CA ARG A 133 15.47 6.40 16.45
C ARG A 133 15.53 6.09 17.94
N GLU A 134 14.77 6.83 18.72
CA GLU A 134 14.74 6.71 20.18
C GLU A 134 14.23 5.33 20.63
N ALA A 135 14.79 4.76 21.68
CA ALA A 135 14.50 3.41 22.14
C ALA A 135 13.00 3.13 22.36
N PHE A 136 12.21 4.12 22.77
CA PHE A 136 10.77 3.97 22.95
C PHE A 136 10.01 3.74 21.62
N ARG A 137 10.66 3.95 20.47
CA ARG A 137 10.08 3.67 19.15
C ARG A 137 10.39 2.27 18.63
N HIS A 138 11.22 1.49 19.32
CA HIS A 138 11.61 0.16 18.85
C HIS A 138 10.51 -0.88 19.03
N HIS A 139 9.51 -0.61 19.90
CA HIS A 139 8.39 -1.50 20.11
C HIS A 139 7.20 -1.09 19.24
N SER A 140 6.60 -2.07 18.55
CA SER A 140 5.33 -1.94 17.83
C SER A 140 4.32 -2.92 18.41
N TYR A 141 3.09 -2.46 18.64
CA TYR A 141 1.95 -3.32 18.98
C TYR A 141 1.29 -3.97 17.75
N LEU A 142 1.78 -3.66 16.53
CA LEU A 142 1.18 -4.13 15.28
C LEU A 142 2.08 -5.11 14.52
N SER A 143 3.40 -4.99 14.64
CA SER A 143 4.36 -5.69 13.77
C SER A 143 4.26 -7.22 13.85
N ASP A 144 3.99 -7.79 15.02
CA ASP A 144 3.91 -9.24 15.25
C ASP A 144 2.63 -9.87 14.68
N ILE A 145 1.57 -9.06 14.45
CA ILE A 145 0.32 -9.51 13.83
C ILE A 145 0.21 -9.08 12.35
N ALA A 146 1.13 -8.25 11.87
CA ALA A 146 1.20 -7.86 10.47
C ALA A 146 1.68 -9.02 9.59
N VAL A 147 1.28 -9.02 8.32
CA VAL A 147 1.81 -9.95 7.31
C VAL A 147 3.30 -9.70 7.04
N GLY A 148 3.74 -8.46 7.26
CA GLY A 148 5.11 -8.01 7.12
C GLY A 148 5.21 -6.52 7.44
N CYS A 149 6.45 -6.05 7.58
CA CYS A 149 6.77 -4.69 7.93
C CYS A 149 7.80 -4.10 6.97
N ILE A 150 7.68 -2.80 6.66
CA ILE A 150 8.62 -2.04 5.83
C ILE A 150 9.02 -0.77 6.57
N TYR A 151 10.29 -0.64 6.92
CA TYR A 151 10.80 0.49 7.70
C TYR A 151 11.99 1.15 7.00
N GLY A 152 12.05 2.48 7.04
CA GLY A 152 13.25 3.24 6.72
C GLY A 152 13.53 3.51 5.23
N LEU A 153 12.60 3.16 4.35
CA LEU A 153 12.79 3.30 2.91
C LEU A 153 12.17 4.59 2.34
N GLY A 154 11.71 5.50 3.20
CA GLY A 154 11.02 6.71 2.75
C GLY A 154 9.74 6.40 1.95
N PRO A 155 9.33 7.29 1.05
CA PRO A 155 8.08 7.13 0.27
C PRO A 155 8.02 5.87 -0.60
N ILE A 156 9.16 5.33 -1.06
CA ILE A 156 9.19 4.07 -1.83
C ILE A 156 8.63 2.88 -1.03
N GLY A 157 8.66 2.95 0.31
CA GLY A 157 8.08 1.93 1.18
C GLY A 157 6.61 1.67 0.90
N TYR A 158 5.84 2.69 0.56
CA TYR A 158 4.43 2.56 0.17
C TYR A 158 4.25 1.76 -1.12
N GLU A 159 5.11 2.01 -2.12
CA GLU A 159 5.06 1.31 -3.41
C GLU A 159 5.42 -0.18 -3.24
N LEU A 160 6.42 -0.48 -2.41
CA LEU A 160 6.80 -1.86 -2.09
C LEU A 160 5.70 -2.57 -1.30
N ALA A 161 5.03 -1.88 -0.37
CA ALA A 161 3.88 -2.43 0.35
C ALA A 161 2.70 -2.73 -0.59
N LEU A 162 2.43 -1.86 -1.56
CA LEU A 162 1.40 -2.10 -2.58
C LEU A 162 1.72 -3.34 -3.42
N GLN A 163 2.96 -3.48 -3.89
CA GLN A 163 3.40 -4.65 -4.64
C GLN A 163 3.25 -5.94 -3.84
N ALA A 164 3.64 -5.92 -2.56
CA ALA A 164 3.51 -7.06 -1.66
C ALA A 164 2.03 -7.41 -1.38
N ALA A 165 1.17 -6.41 -1.17
CA ALA A 165 -0.27 -6.58 -0.99
C ALA A 165 -0.91 -7.24 -2.22
N VAL A 166 -0.63 -6.74 -3.42
CA VAL A 166 -1.15 -7.30 -4.68
C VAL A 166 -0.64 -8.72 -4.89
N ALA A 167 0.64 -9.00 -4.61
CA ALA A 167 1.18 -10.36 -4.71
C ALA A 167 0.50 -11.35 -3.76
N ARG A 168 0.04 -10.90 -2.59
CA ARG A 168 -0.70 -11.76 -1.65
C ARG A 168 -2.16 -11.97 -2.07
N LEU A 169 -2.82 -10.95 -2.58
CA LEU A 169 -4.19 -11.06 -3.11
C LEU A 169 -4.31 -12.08 -4.26
N LYS A 170 -3.23 -12.30 -5.03
CA LYS A 170 -3.18 -13.32 -6.08
C LYS A 170 -3.12 -14.76 -5.56
N LYS A 171 -2.76 -14.96 -4.29
CA LYS A 171 -2.60 -16.29 -3.69
C LYS A 171 -3.84 -16.79 -2.95
N THR A 172 -4.84 -15.92 -2.81
CA THR A 172 -6.11 -16.18 -2.13
C THR A 172 -7.22 -16.39 -3.15
#